data_2b76af5abb0ee92b859e9c9ba2f0602a
#
_entry.id   2b76af5abb0ee92b859e9c9ba2f0602a
#
_cell.length_a   1.000
_cell.length_b   1.000
_cell.length_c   1.000
_cell.angle_alpha   90.00
_cell.angle_beta   90.00
_cell.angle_gamma   90.00
#
_symmetry.space_group_name_H-M   'P 1'
#
loop_
_entity.id
_entity.type
_entity.pdbx_description
1 polymer ?
#
loop_
_entity_poly.entity_id
_entity_poly.type
_entity_poly.pdbx_seq_one_letter_code
_entity_poly.pdbx_strand_id
1 'polypeptide(L)'
;VSATGQPHYQELFEPIPTGFTHVPYNDLEAIKSATDENTVAVMLEPVQGEGGVNIPDPDYLPGVRDWCDQNNILLIFDEVQTGLGRLGTLFGYQNFEVEPDIITLAKGLGGGVPIGAFMAKDSACAFDPGDHGSTFGGNPLTCAAAHASTKYILDNNVSENAAKMGEYLGEGLRKIQANHEFITDVRGMGLLWAVEFDSDITPDVIAACNESGLLMNPMRPNTVRLMPVLTITEAEIDEALERLEEGIRNATS
;
A
#
# COMPACT_ATOMS: atom_id res chain seq x y z
N VAL A 1 -5.82 15.61 0.30
CA VAL A 1 -5.07 16.07 1.50
C VAL A 1 -5.86 15.81 2.77
N SER A 2 -7.15 16.20 2.87
CA SER A 2 -7.96 16.03 4.10
C SER A 2 -8.12 14.57 4.55
N ALA A 3 -8.15 13.63 3.64
CA ALA A 3 -8.32 12.19 3.94
C ALA A 3 -7.04 11.51 4.45
N THR A 4 -5.85 12.12 4.32
CA THR A 4 -4.62 11.53 4.85
C THR A 4 -4.46 11.81 6.33
N GLY A 5 -4.08 10.79 7.11
CA GLY A 5 -3.76 10.92 8.55
C GLY A 5 -2.36 11.48 8.84
N GLN A 6 -1.79 12.27 7.93
CA GLN A 6 -0.45 12.83 8.04
C GLN A 6 -0.50 14.37 8.14
N PRO A 7 -0.48 14.95 9.37
CA PRO A 7 -0.68 16.38 9.58
C PRO A 7 0.27 17.28 8.79
N HIS A 8 1.54 16.90 8.65
CA HIS A 8 2.54 17.69 7.93
C HIS A 8 2.20 17.93 6.45
N TYR A 9 1.41 17.05 5.82
CA TYR A 9 0.89 17.30 4.46
C TYR A 9 -0.31 18.25 4.46
N GLN A 10 -1.05 18.34 5.56
CA GLN A 10 -2.24 19.17 5.66
C GLN A 10 -1.88 20.63 5.93
N GLU A 11 -0.88 20.89 6.78
CA GLU A 11 -0.46 22.21 7.24
C GLU A 11 -0.20 23.20 6.10
N LEU A 12 0.34 22.73 4.99
CA LEU A 12 0.66 23.56 3.81
C LEU A 12 -0.57 23.98 2.99
N PHE A 13 -1.72 23.33 3.22
CA PHE A 13 -2.93 23.51 2.41
C PHE A 13 -4.12 24.05 3.19
N GLU A 14 -3.91 24.51 4.41
CA GLU A 14 -4.99 25.07 5.22
C GLU A 14 -5.58 26.38 4.61
N PRO A 15 -6.92 26.57 4.67
CA PRO A 15 -7.91 25.68 5.27
C PRO A 15 -8.28 24.50 4.37
N ILE A 16 -8.29 23.30 4.95
CA ILE A 16 -8.69 22.07 4.24
C ILE A 16 -10.18 21.74 4.48
N PRO A 17 -10.84 21.00 3.58
CA PRO A 17 -12.19 20.48 3.81
C PRO A 17 -12.27 19.71 5.13
N THR A 18 -13.30 19.98 5.91
CA THR A 18 -13.61 19.31 7.18
C THR A 18 -14.42 18.03 6.96
N GLY A 19 -14.68 17.27 8.02
CA GLY A 19 -15.49 16.05 8.00
C GLY A 19 -14.65 14.76 7.93
N PHE A 20 -13.34 14.85 8.16
CA PHE A 20 -12.46 13.69 8.30
C PHE A 20 -11.98 13.59 9.75
N THR A 21 -12.21 12.42 10.36
CA THR A 21 -11.68 12.07 11.68
C THR A 21 -10.69 10.91 11.51
N HIS A 22 -9.47 11.08 11.99
CA HIS A 22 -8.42 10.05 11.88
C HIS A 22 -8.32 9.27 13.19
N VAL A 23 -8.21 7.96 13.07
CA VAL A 23 -8.06 7.03 14.20
C VAL A 23 -6.84 6.12 13.98
N PRO A 24 -6.28 5.51 15.04
CA PRO A 24 -5.19 4.54 14.87
C PRO A 24 -5.61 3.39 13.96
N TYR A 25 -4.69 3.00 13.05
CA TYR A 25 -4.88 1.82 12.22
C TYR A 25 -4.78 0.55 13.06
N ASN A 26 -5.51 -0.49 12.68
CA ASN A 26 -5.61 -1.75 13.41
C ASN A 26 -6.26 -1.62 14.80
N ASP A 27 -7.10 -0.61 14.99
CA ASP A 27 -7.88 -0.37 16.21
C ASP A 27 -9.38 -0.23 15.87
N LEU A 28 -10.10 -1.34 15.90
CA LEU A 28 -11.54 -1.35 15.62
C LEU A 28 -12.35 -0.55 16.65
N GLU A 29 -11.93 -0.55 17.91
CA GLU A 29 -12.64 0.18 18.98
C GLU A 29 -12.49 1.69 18.80
N ALA A 30 -11.35 2.16 18.28
CA ALA A 30 -11.18 3.56 17.91
C ALA A 30 -12.12 3.97 16.77
N ILE A 31 -12.31 3.10 15.74
CA ILE A 31 -13.30 3.34 14.68
C ILE A 31 -14.72 3.43 15.27
N LYS A 32 -15.12 2.49 16.11
CA LYS A 32 -16.43 2.46 16.76
C LYS A 32 -16.67 3.72 17.59
N SER A 33 -15.67 4.15 18.35
CA SER A 33 -15.75 5.33 19.21
C SER A 33 -15.81 6.64 18.43
N ALA A 34 -15.24 6.70 17.23
CA ALA A 34 -15.25 7.85 16.35
C ALA A 34 -16.49 7.92 15.44
N THR A 35 -17.25 6.83 15.34
CA THR A 35 -18.47 6.76 14.53
C THR A 35 -19.61 7.52 15.21
N ASP A 36 -20.26 8.42 14.48
CA ASP A 36 -21.43 9.18 14.92
C ASP A 36 -22.54 9.18 13.84
N GLU A 37 -23.62 9.90 14.09
CA GLU A 37 -24.78 10.02 13.19
C GLU A 37 -24.46 10.71 11.84
N ASN A 38 -23.32 11.40 11.73
CA ASN A 38 -22.86 12.07 10.52
C ASN A 38 -21.84 11.25 9.75
N THR A 39 -21.40 10.13 10.30
CA THR A 39 -20.39 9.25 9.68
C THR A 39 -21.00 8.50 8.51
N VAL A 40 -20.47 8.71 7.31
CA VAL A 40 -20.98 8.10 6.06
C VAL A 40 -20.08 7.01 5.52
N ALA A 41 -18.80 7.00 5.91
CA ALA A 41 -17.84 6.00 5.42
C ALA A 41 -16.66 5.80 6.39
N VAL A 42 -16.09 4.60 6.36
CA VAL A 42 -14.74 4.32 6.85
C VAL A 42 -13.84 4.13 5.63
N MET A 43 -12.73 4.88 5.58
CA MET A 43 -11.75 4.79 4.50
C MET A 43 -10.38 4.38 5.05
N LEU A 44 -9.79 3.32 4.49
CA LEU A 44 -8.47 2.82 4.91
C LEU A 44 -7.78 2.04 3.78
N GLU A 45 -6.47 1.82 3.90
CA GLU A 45 -5.73 0.87 3.07
C GLU A 45 -5.91 -0.55 3.62
N PRO A 46 -6.04 -1.61 2.79
CA PRO A 46 -6.03 -3.00 3.27
C PRO A 46 -4.73 -3.38 4.00
N VAL A 47 -3.61 -2.86 3.51
CA VAL A 47 -2.29 -2.83 4.16
C VAL A 47 -1.78 -1.42 4.01
N GLN A 48 -1.41 -0.76 5.10
CA GLN A 48 -0.84 0.57 4.99
C GLN A 48 0.50 0.52 4.27
N GLY A 49 0.61 1.21 3.15
CA GLY A 49 1.85 1.33 2.39
C GLY A 49 2.80 2.37 2.98
N GLU A 50 2.44 3.64 2.84
CA GLU A 50 3.26 4.78 3.26
C GLU A 50 3.35 4.93 4.78
N GLY A 51 2.36 4.43 5.49
CA GLY A 51 2.30 4.44 6.96
C GLY A 51 3.30 3.49 7.65
N GLY A 52 3.97 2.58 6.93
CA GLY A 52 4.97 1.70 7.53
C GLY A 52 4.89 0.23 7.11
N VAL A 53 4.22 -0.11 6.00
CA VAL A 53 3.88 -1.49 5.61
C VAL A 53 3.20 -2.22 6.79
N ASN A 54 2.15 -1.59 7.31
CA ASN A 54 1.43 -2.16 8.46
C ASN A 54 0.42 -3.19 7.95
N ILE A 55 0.66 -4.46 8.29
CA ILE A 55 -0.26 -5.56 8.03
C ILE A 55 -1.28 -5.57 9.18
N PRO A 56 -2.59 -5.56 8.91
CA PRO A 56 -3.58 -5.61 9.98
C PRO A 56 -3.67 -7.00 10.61
N ASP A 57 -4.16 -7.04 11.85
CA ASP A 57 -4.55 -8.30 12.49
C ASP A 57 -5.67 -9.00 11.71
N PRO A 58 -5.75 -10.33 11.73
CA PRO A 58 -6.71 -11.09 10.92
C PRO A 58 -8.16 -10.68 11.11
N ASP A 59 -8.55 -10.25 12.32
CA ASP A 59 -9.92 -9.90 12.66
C ASP A 59 -10.26 -8.42 12.39
N TYR A 60 -9.27 -7.58 12.06
CA TYR A 60 -9.48 -6.14 11.94
C TYR A 60 -10.36 -5.77 10.76
N LEU A 61 -9.97 -6.12 9.54
CA LEU A 61 -10.75 -5.77 8.35
C LEU A 61 -12.14 -6.42 8.31
N PRO A 62 -12.30 -7.71 8.67
CA PRO A 62 -13.63 -8.30 8.88
C PRO A 62 -14.46 -7.54 9.90
N GLY A 63 -13.88 -7.17 11.04
CA GLY A 63 -14.56 -6.37 12.06
C GLY A 63 -14.98 -4.98 11.58
N VAL A 64 -14.15 -4.32 10.76
CA VAL A 64 -14.50 -3.04 10.13
C VAL A 64 -15.66 -3.21 9.16
N ARG A 65 -15.68 -4.27 8.34
CA ARG A 65 -16.79 -4.56 7.43
C ARG A 65 -18.08 -4.78 8.19
N ASP A 66 -18.04 -5.64 9.20
CA ASP A 66 -19.21 -5.92 10.04
C ASP A 66 -19.75 -4.65 10.70
N TRP A 67 -18.88 -3.78 11.20
CA TRP A 67 -19.24 -2.50 11.78
C TRP A 67 -19.91 -1.56 10.77
N CYS A 68 -19.35 -1.46 9.57
CA CYS A 68 -19.91 -0.66 8.48
C CYS A 68 -21.31 -1.16 8.11
N ASP A 69 -21.51 -2.46 7.98
CA ASP A 69 -22.80 -3.07 7.64
C ASP A 69 -23.85 -2.83 8.72
N GLN A 70 -23.48 -2.99 10.01
CA GLN A 70 -24.39 -2.78 11.14
C GLN A 70 -24.86 -1.32 11.26
N ASN A 71 -24.04 -0.36 10.84
CA ASN A 71 -24.32 1.06 10.95
C ASN A 71 -24.76 1.69 9.63
N ASN A 72 -24.88 0.90 8.54
CA ASN A 72 -25.24 1.38 7.21
C ASN A 72 -24.32 2.50 6.71
N ILE A 73 -23.00 2.36 6.93
CA ILE A 73 -21.95 3.24 6.44
C ILE A 73 -21.08 2.51 5.42
N LEU A 74 -20.47 3.24 4.49
CA LEU A 74 -19.68 2.66 3.40
C LEU A 74 -18.29 2.26 3.88
N LEU A 75 -17.75 1.16 3.34
CA LEU A 75 -16.35 0.80 3.45
C LEU A 75 -15.63 1.15 2.15
N ILE A 76 -14.60 1.99 2.26
CA ILE A 76 -13.76 2.42 1.15
C ILE A 76 -12.34 1.88 1.35
N PHE A 77 -11.84 1.09 0.40
CA PHE A 77 -10.43 0.70 0.41
C PHE A 77 -9.60 1.54 -0.56
N ASP A 78 -8.54 2.14 -0.01
CA ASP A 78 -7.48 2.75 -0.82
C ASP A 78 -6.52 1.65 -1.31
N GLU A 79 -6.70 1.26 -2.55
CA GLU A 79 -5.90 0.24 -3.23
C GLU A 79 -4.80 0.86 -4.13
N VAL A 80 -4.49 2.13 -3.90
CA VAL A 80 -3.49 2.86 -4.71
C VAL A 80 -2.09 2.25 -4.58
N GLN A 81 -1.75 1.66 -3.43
CA GLN A 81 -0.49 0.93 -3.25
C GLN A 81 -0.65 -0.59 -3.20
N THR A 82 -1.80 -1.09 -2.81
CA THR A 82 -2.04 -2.51 -2.53
C THR A 82 -2.60 -3.28 -3.72
N GLY A 83 -3.26 -2.59 -4.64
CA GLY A 83 -3.90 -3.18 -5.81
C GLY A 83 -2.96 -3.55 -6.96
N LEU A 84 -3.55 -4.03 -8.02
CA LEU A 84 -2.91 -4.35 -9.30
C LEU A 84 -1.77 -5.37 -9.18
N GLY A 85 -1.97 -6.39 -8.35
CA GLY A 85 -1.04 -7.49 -8.19
C GLY A 85 -0.04 -7.35 -7.04
N ARG A 86 0.08 -6.15 -6.42
CA ARG A 86 1.14 -5.85 -5.44
C ARG A 86 1.18 -6.82 -4.26
N LEU A 87 0.03 -7.16 -3.70
CA LEU A 87 -0.06 -8.06 -2.54
C LEU A 87 -0.24 -9.55 -2.92
N GLY A 88 -0.03 -9.91 -4.18
CA GLY A 88 -0.16 -11.30 -4.64
C GLY A 88 -1.55 -11.66 -5.17
N THR A 89 -2.51 -10.76 -5.09
CA THR A 89 -3.86 -10.84 -5.68
C THR A 89 -4.10 -9.62 -6.57
N LEU A 90 -5.13 -9.62 -7.43
CA LEU A 90 -5.39 -8.46 -8.29
C LEU A 90 -5.66 -7.21 -7.46
N PHE A 91 -6.49 -7.34 -6.42
CA PHE A 91 -6.75 -6.30 -5.42
C PHE A 91 -6.34 -6.81 -4.04
N GLY A 92 -5.74 -5.95 -3.23
CA GLY A 92 -5.20 -6.30 -1.92
C GLY A 92 -6.25 -6.84 -0.96
N TYR A 93 -7.49 -6.33 -1.02
CA TYR A 93 -8.59 -6.76 -0.16
C TYR A 93 -8.94 -8.26 -0.32
N GLN A 94 -8.61 -8.87 -1.46
CA GLN A 94 -8.90 -10.28 -1.73
C GLN A 94 -8.12 -11.21 -0.79
N ASN A 95 -6.97 -10.76 -0.26
CA ASN A 95 -6.21 -11.53 0.74
C ASN A 95 -6.92 -11.63 2.11
N PHE A 96 -7.89 -10.75 2.35
CA PHE A 96 -8.61 -10.65 3.63
C PHE A 96 -10.06 -11.13 3.54
N GLU A 97 -10.52 -11.52 2.34
CA GLU A 97 -11.90 -11.93 2.06
C GLU A 97 -12.95 -10.87 2.45
N VAL A 98 -12.57 -9.59 2.43
CA VAL A 98 -13.41 -8.45 2.81
C VAL A 98 -13.66 -7.58 1.60
N GLU A 99 -14.88 -7.59 1.06
CA GLU A 99 -15.24 -6.79 -0.11
C GLU A 99 -15.70 -5.38 0.29
N PRO A 100 -15.03 -4.30 -0.18
CA PRO A 100 -15.44 -2.94 0.09
C PRO A 100 -16.63 -2.51 -0.77
N ASP A 101 -17.22 -1.36 -0.44
CA ASP A 101 -18.24 -0.73 -1.27
C ASP A 101 -17.62 0.13 -2.36
N ILE A 102 -16.44 0.71 -2.08
CA ILE A 102 -15.68 1.55 -3.01
C ILE A 102 -14.20 1.20 -2.91
N ILE A 103 -13.49 1.18 -4.04
CA ILE A 103 -12.03 1.11 -4.08
C ILE A 103 -11.45 2.26 -4.90
N THR A 104 -10.27 2.73 -4.51
CA THR A 104 -9.51 3.73 -5.28
C THR A 104 -8.24 3.10 -5.85
N LEU A 105 -7.89 3.48 -7.08
CA LEU A 105 -6.74 2.97 -7.83
C LEU A 105 -5.94 4.11 -8.46
N ALA A 106 -4.62 3.97 -8.49
CA ALA A 106 -3.72 4.86 -9.23
C ALA A 106 -2.37 4.16 -9.46
N LYS A 107 -1.28 4.90 -9.45
CA LYS A 107 0.12 4.39 -9.53
C LYS A 107 0.30 3.33 -10.63
N GLY A 108 0.38 2.05 -10.26
CA GLY A 108 0.55 0.92 -11.18
C GLY A 108 -0.54 0.78 -12.25
N LEU A 109 -1.73 1.38 -12.04
CA LEU A 109 -2.85 1.31 -12.98
C LEU A 109 -2.45 1.76 -14.39
N GLY A 110 -1.69 2.86 -14.48
CA GLY A 110 -1.31 3.43 -15.76
C GLY A 110 -0.08 2.84 -16.42
N GLY A 111 0.65 1.93 -15.74
CA GLY A 111 1.89 1.36 -16.29
C GLY A 111 2.96 2.40 -16.63
N GLY A 112 2.95 3.58 -15.96
CA GLY A 112 3.88 4.70 -16.17
C GLY A 112 3.22 6.00 -16.64
N VAL A 113 1.95 5.99 -17.06
CA VAL A 113 1.21 7.21 -17.36
C VAL A 113 0.27 7.60 -16.22
N PRO A 114 0.03 8.91 -15.97
CA PRO A 114 -0.79 9.37 -14.87
C PRO A 114 -2.27 9.10 -15.09
N ILE A 115 -2.86 8.27 -14.25
CA ILE A 115 -4.29 7.98 -14.19
C ILE A 115 -4.67 7.60 -12.77
N GLY A 116 -5.87 7.98 -12.34
CA GLY A 116 -6.53 7.46 -11.16
C GLY A 116 -7.93 6.97 -11.53
N ALA A 117 -8.44 6.04 -10.77
CA ALA A 117 -9.79 5.53 -10.91
C ALA A 117 -10.36 5.21 -9.52
N PHE A 118 -11.67 5.22 -9.42
CA PHE A 118 -12.38 4.55 -8.34
C PHE A 118 -13.48 3.68 -8.93
N MET A 119 -13.81 2.61 -8.23
CA MET A 119 -14.91 1.72 -8.56
C MET A 119 -15.83 1.63 -7.35
N ALA A 120 -17.12 1.61 -7.60
CA ALA A 120 -18.14 1.52 -6.56
C ALA A 120 -19.17 0.44 -6.91
N LYS A 121 -19.72 -0.22 -5.88
CA LYS A 121 -20.92 -1.04 -6.03
C LYS A 121 -22.10 -0.17 -6.47
N ASP A 122 -23.04 -0.73 -7.19
CA ASP A 122 -24.24 0.00 -7.63
C ASP A 122 -24.98 0.66 -6.44
N SER A 123 -24.99 0.00 -5.28
CA SER A 123 -25.60 0.53 -4.05
C SER A 123 -24.91 1.77 -3.49
N ALA A 124 -23.65 1.99 -3.83
CA ALA A 124 -22.87 3.16 -3.42
C ALA A 124 -22.80 4.26 -4.50
N CYS A 125 -23.38 4.02 -5.68
CA CYS A 125 -23.43 5.00 -6.76
C CYS A 125 -24.54 6.02 -6.51
N ALA A 126 -24.12 7.29 -6.30
CA ALA A 126 -25.04 8.40 -6.04
C ALA A 126 -24.93 9.55 -7.05
N PHE A 127 -23.98 9.48 -7.99
CA PHE A 127 -23.78 10.55 -8.97
C PHE A 127 -24.71 10.42 -10.18
N ASP A 128 -25.34 11.53 -10.52
CA ASP A 128 -26.02 11.71 -11.80
C ASP A 128 -25.08 12.32 -12.87
N PRO A 129 -25.38 12.14 -14.17
CA PRO A 129 -24.62 12.79 -15.23
C PRO A 129 -24.56 14.31 -15.05
N GLY A 130 -23.35 14.85 -14.88
CA GLY A 130 -23.10 16.28 -14.68
C GLY A 130 -22.67 16.66 -13.27
N ASP A 131 -22.76 15.78 -12.29
CA ASP A 131 -22.41 16.08 -10.90
C ASP A 131 -20.90 16.27 -10.68
N HIS A 132 -20.09 15.68 -11.52
CA HIS A 132 -18.63 15.84 -11.50
C HIS A 132 -18.04 15.86 -12.91
N GLY A 133 -16.80 16.33 -13.02
CA GLY A 133 -16.06 16.33 -14.28
C GLY A 133 -14.56 16.53 -14.06
N SER A 134 -13.80 16.10 -15.05
CA SER A 134 -12.35 16.30 -15.10
C SER A 134 -11.93 16.51 -16.56
N THR A 135 -11.21 17.60 -16.84
CA THR A 135 -10.76 17.91 -18.20
C THR A 135 -9.86 16.81 -18.78
N PHE A 136 -8.99 16.24 -17.98
CA PHE A 136 -8.03 15.21 -18.41
C PHE A 136 -8.40 13.80 -17.93
N GLY A 137 -9.37 13.67 -17.04
CA GLY A 137 -9.81 12.36 -16.52
C GLY A 137 -10.44 11.52 -17.62
N GLY A 138 -10.11 10.23 -17.65
CA GLY A 138 -10.68 9.29 -18.62
C GLY A 138 -10.27 9.55 -20.08
N ASN A 139 -9.16 10.26 -20.34
CA ASN A 139 -8.72 10.48 -21.72
C ASN A 139 -8.29 9.16 -22.40
N PRO A 140 -8.45 9.05 -23.75
CA PRO A 140 -8.22 7.79 -24.46
C PRO A 140 -6.81 7.22 -24.31
N LEU A 141 -5.78 8.09 -24.22
CA LEU A 141 -4.38 7.63 -24.09
C LEU A 141 -4.14 6.92 -22.77
N THR A 142 -4.50 7.57 -21.65
CA THR A 142 -4.27 6.99 -20.32
C THR A 142 -5.17 5.80 -20.04
N CYS A 143 -6.41 5.80 -20.55
CA CYS A 143 -7.30 4.64 -20.48
C CYS A 143 -6.78 3.44 -21.28
N ALA A 144 -6.23 3.67 -22.48
CA ALA A 144 -5.61 2.62 -23.27
C ALA A 144 -4.38 2.01 -22.55
N ALA A 145 -3.55 2.85 -21.93
CA ALA A 145 -2.41 2.39 -21.16
C ALA A 145 -2.84 1.58 -19.92
N ALA A 146 -3.82 2.08 -19.16
CA ALA A 146 -4.37 1.38 -17.99
C ALA A 146 -5.01 0.03 -18.37
N HIS A 147 -5.75 -0.01 -19.45
CA HIS A 147 -6.32 -1.25 -19.98
C HIS A 147 -5.22 -2.26 -20.37
N ALA A 148 -4.18 -1.80 -21.09
CA ALA A 148 -3.06 -2.66 -21.49
C ALA A 148 -2.29 -3.19 -20.28
N SER A 149 -1.99 -2.33 -19.28
CA SER A 149 -1.32 -2.71 -18.04
C SER A 149 -2.12 -3.74 -17.24
N THR A 150 -3.39 -3.47 -17.00
CA THR A 150 -4.27 -4.39 -16.26
C THR A 150 -4.43 -5.73 -17.00
N LYS A 151 -4.62 -5.66 -18.32
CA LYS A 151 -4.71 -6.87 -19.15
C LYS A 151 -3.43 -7.70 -19.11
N TYR A 152 -2.26 -7.05 -19.14
CA TYR A 152 -0.97 -7.75 -19.00
C TYR A 152 -0.85 -8.47 -17.67
N ILE A 153 -1.25 -7.82 -16.56
CA ILE A 153 -1.24 -8.41 -15.22
C ILE A 153 -2.09 -9.68 -15.19
N LEU A 154 -3.30 -9.63 -15.78
CA LEU A 154 -4.23 -10.76 -15.80
C LEU A 154 -3.76 -11.89 -16.73
N ASP A 155 -3.38 -11.56 -17.97
CA ASP A 155 -3.02 -12.55 -18.99
C ASP A 155 -1.71 -13.30 -18.66
N ASN A 156 -0.82 -12.71 -17.85
CA ASN A 156 0.49 -13.27 -17.53
C ASN A 156 0.62 -13.73 -16.07
N ASN A 157 -0.48 -13.83 -15.32
CA ASN A 157 -0.50 -14.26 -13.92
C ASN A 157 0.51 -13.50 -13.04
N VAL A 158 0.64 -12.19 -13.28
CA VAL A 158 1.63 -11.35 -12.59
C VAL A 158 1.37 -11.29 -11.09
N SER A 159 0.11 -11.34 -10.66
CA SER A 159 -0.24 -11.41 -9.24
C SER A 159 0.28 -12.68 -8.56
N GLU A 160 0.19 -13.83 -9.24
CA GLU A 160 0.73 -15.10 -8.72
C GLU A 160 2.26 -15.06 -8.62
N ASN A 161 2.94 -14.43 -9.61
CA ASN A 161 4.37 -14.17 -9.50
C ASN A 161 4.68 -13.29 -8.30
N ALA A 162 3.92 -12.23 -8.07
CA ALA A 162 4.12 -11.34 -6.93
C ALA A 162 3.91 -12.07 -5.58
N ALA A 163 2.96 -13.00 -5.48
CA ALA A 163 2.79 -13.84 -4.31
C ALA A 163 4.02 -14.72 -4.07
N LYS A 164 4.43 -15.51 -5.09
CA LYS A 164 5.56 -16.44 -5.01
C LYS A 164 6.88 -15.71 -4.72
N MET A 165 7.17 -14.66 -5.45
CA MET A 165 8.39 -13.87 -5.28
C MET A 165 8.40 -13.09 -3.97
N GLY A 166 7.21 -12.71 -3.48
CA GLY A 166 7.04 -12.07 -2.19
C GLY A 166 7.41 -12.99 -1.03
N GLU A 167 6.96 -14.24 -1.06
CA GLU A 167 7.38 -15.24 -0.06
C GLU A 167 8.89 -15.45 -0.09
N TYR A 168 9.46 -15.62 -1.29
CA TYR A 168 10.90 -15.80 -1.48
C TYR A 168 11.71 -14.61 -0.93
N LEU A 169 11.29 -13.38 -1.25
CA LEU A 169 11.89 -12.16 -0.71
C LEU A 169 11.79 -12.10 0.82
N GLY A 170 10.60 -12.38 1.36
CA GLY A 170 10.37 -12.38 2.80
C GLY A 170 11.23 -13.38 3.56
N GLU A 171 11.43 -14.59 3.01
CA GLU A 171 12.34 -15.58 3.59
C GLU A 171 13.79 -15.07 3.58
N GLY A 172 14.22 -14.44 2.49
CA GLY A 172 15.55 -13.83 2.39
C GLY A 172 15.77 -12.71 3.40
N LEU A 173 14.80 -11.81 3.54
CA LEU A 173 14.85 -10.72 4.50
C LEU A 173 14.89 -11.23 5.96
N ARG A 174 14.13 -12.27 6.30
CA ARG A 174 14.18 -12.88 7.64
C ARG A 174 15.51 -13.56 7.93
N LYS A 175 16.19 -14.12 6.90
CA LYS A 175 17.56 -14.64 7.05
C LYS A 175 18.55 -13.53 7.38
N ILE A 176 18.43 -12.37 6.71
CA ILE A 176 19.24 -11.18 7.03
C ILE A 176 18.95 -10.72 8.45
N GLN A 177 17.67 -10.62 8.86
CA GLN A 177 17.28 -10.27 10.23
C GLN A 177 17.93 -11.21 11.26
N ALA A 178 17.95 -12.50 11.02
CA ALA A 178 18.53 -13.47 11.94
C ALA A 178 20.05 -13.29 12.16
N ASN A 179 20.74 -12.62 11.23
CA ASN A 179 22.16 -12.32 11.31
C ASN A 179 22.48 -10.95 11.94
N HIS A 180 21.47 -10.11 12.16
CA HIS A 180 21.64 -8.71 12.60
C HIS A 180 20.62 -8.38 13.69
N GLU A 181 21.05 -8.40 14.97
CA GLU A 181 20.18 -8.19 16.14
C GLU A 181 19.48 -6.81 16.16
N PHE A 182 20.05 -5.81 15.48
CA PHE A 182 19.49 -4.47 15.37
C PHE A 182 18.36 -4.36 14.31
N ILE A 183 18.07 -5.41 13.55
CA ILE A 183 16.86 -5.49 12.71
C ILE A 183 15.72 -6.00 13.60
N THR A 184 14.86 -5.09 14.01
CA THR A 184 13.80 -5.39 14.99
C THR A 184 12.59 -6.06 14.36
N ASP A 185 12.27 -5.74 13.09
CA ASP A 185 11.12 -6.32 12.42
C ASP A 185 11.31 -6.43 10.91
N VAL A 186 10.74 -7.49 10.33
CA VAL A 186 10.60 -7.72 8.89
C VAL A 186 9.18 -8.14 8.61
N ARG A 187 8.43 -7.26 7.94
CA ARG A 187 7.01 -7.46 7.65
C ARG A 187 6.67 -7.13 6.21
N GLY A 188 5.67 -7.81 5.66
CA GLY A 188 5.23 -7.58 4.29
C GLY A 188 4.23 -8.61 3.79
N MET A 189 3.70 -8.36 2.59
CA MET A 189 2.78 -9.23 1.88
C MET A 189 2.98 -9.03 0.37
N GLY A 190 3.00 -10.12 -0.39
CA GLY A 190 3.36 -10.07 -1.79
C GLY A 190 4.70 -9.36 -1.99
N LEU A 191 4.77 -8.40 -2.90
CA LEU A 191 5.98 -7.61 -3.16
C LEU A 191 5.94 -6.21 -2.50
N LEU A 192 5.41 -6.11 -1.30
CA LEU A 192 5.44 -4.93 -0.44
C LEU A 192 6.02 -5.32 0.92
N TRP A 193 7.27 -4.93 1.18
CA TRP A 193 8.02 -5.32 2.39
C TRP A 193 8.64 -4.12 3.08
N ALA A 194 8.80 -4.22 4.41
CA ALA A 194 9.57 -3.30 5.23
C ALA A 194 10.58 -4.05 6.09
N VAL A 195 11.72 -3.40 6.32
CA VAL A 195 12.75 -3.80 7.29
C VAL A 195 12.91 -2.65 8.27
N GLU A 196 12.73 -2.92 9.56
CA GLU A 196 12.80 -1.94 10.62
C GLU A 196 14.04 -2.17 11.49
N PHE A 197 14.71 -1.08 11.84
CA PHE A 197 15.91 -1.08 12.65
C PHE A 197 15.60 -0.52 14.05
N ASP A 198 16.43 -0.83 15.03
CA ASP A 198 16.36 -0.29 16.41
C ASP A 198 16.79 1.17 16.53
N SER A 199 17.37 1.74 15.48
CA SER A 199 17.97 3.06 15.43
C SER A 199 17.77 3.74 14.06
N ASP A 200 17.97 5.05 13.98
CA ASP A 200 17.72 5.90 12.83
C ASP A 200 18.82 5.78 11.75
N ILE A 201 19.14 4.55 11.31
CA ILE A 201 20.20 4.26 10.34
C ILE A 201 19.73 4.17 8.88
N THR A 202 18.44 4.34 8.63
CA THR A 202 17.88 4.23 7.26
C THR A 202 18.61 5.10 6.22
N PRO A 203 18.96 6.37 6.50
CA PRO A 203 19.68 7.19 5.53
C PRO A 203 21.02 6.60 5.11
N ASP A 204 21.78 6.06 6.08
CA ASP A 204 23.11 5.48 5.84
C ASP A 204 23.00 4.15 5.08
N VAL A 205 22.03 3.31 5.43
CA VAL A 205 21.74 2.05 4.71
C VAL A 205 21.36 2.34 3.26
N ILE A 206 20.49 3.32 3.01
CA ILE A 206 20.10 3.70 1.64
C ILE A 206 21.29 4.25 0.86
N ALA A 207 22.12 5.09 1.48
CA ALA A 207 23.31 5.62 0.83
C ALA A 207 24.27 4.49 0.39
N ALA A 208 24.56 3.55 1.28
CA ALA A 208 25.41 2.39 1.00
C ALA A 208 24.81 1.46 -0.08
N CYS A 209 23.50 1.21 -0.01
CA CYS A 209 22.80 0.43 -1.04
C CYS A 209 22.82 1.11 -2.42
N ASN A 210 22.65 2.42 -2.48
CA ASN A 210 22.73 3.18 -3.72
C ASN A 210 24.11 3.07 -4.38
N GLU A 211 25.18 3.08 -3.59
CA GLU A 211 26.57 2.87 -4.10
C GLU A 211 26.74 1.50 -4.73
N SER A 212 26.06 0.47 -4.21
CA SER A 212 26.05 -0.88 -4.79
C SER A 212 25.01 -1.05 -5.91
N GLY A 213 24.23 -0.01 -6.25
CA GLY A 213 23.22 -0.02 -7.32
C GLY A 213 21.87 -0.62 -6.91
N LEU A 214 21.56 -0.72 -5.60
CA LEU A 214 20.26 -1.10 -5.09
C LEU A 214 19.48 0.15 -4.67
N LEU A 215 18.40 0.44 -5.40
CA LEU A 215 17.51 1.57 -5.08
C LEU A 215 16.39 1.11 -4.14
N MET A 216 16.25 1.82 -3.02
CA MET A 216 15.19 1.58 -2.04
C MET A 216 14.54 2.89 -1.59
N ASN A 217 13.36 2.80 -0.98
CA ASN A 217 12.68 3.98 -0.43
C ASN A 217 12.86 4.08 1.09
N PRO A 218 13.31 5.24 1.60
CA PRO A 218 13.15 5.54 3.02
C PRO A 218 11.67 5.69 3.34
N MET A 219 11.24 5.13 4.46
CA MET A 219 9.87 5.26 4.94
C MET A 219 9.83 6.04 6.26
N ARG A 220 10.71 5.67 7.17
CA ARG A 220 10.96 6.33 8.45
C ARG A 220 12.46 6.40 8.68
N PRO A 221 12.93 7.19 9.66
CA PRO A 221 14.36 7.23 10.00
C PRO A 221 14.97 5.86 10.31
N ASN A 222 14.15 4.92 10.77
CA ASN A 222 14.53 3.55 11.14
C ASN A 222 13.88 2.46 10.25
N THR A 223 13.26 2.79 9.11
CA THR A 223 12.55 1.79 8.29
C THR A 223 12.79 1.99 6.81
N VAL A 224 13.23 0.96 6.11
CA VAL A 224 13.32 0.90 4.65
C VAL A 224 12.16 0.10 4.07
N ARG A 225 11.70 0.48 2.87
CA ARG A 225 10.67 -0.22 2.12
C ARG A 225 11.22 -0.81 0.84
N LEU A 226 10.86 -2.06 0.57
CA LEU A 226 11.16 -2.76 -0.66
C LEU A 226 9.87 -2.98 -1.47
N MET A 227 9.86 -2.45 -2.69
CA MET A 227 8.73 -2.56 -3.63
C MET A 227 9.27 -2.84 -5.04
N PRO A 228 9.80 -4.04 -5.30
CA PRO A 228 10.35 -4.37 -6.61
C PRO A 228 9.25 -4.42 -7.68
N VAL A 229 9.67 -4.52 -8.95
CA VAL A 229 8.74 -4.75 -10.05
C VAL A 229 7.98 -6.06 -9.86
N LEU A 230 6.71 -6.12 -10.30
CA LEU A 230 5.88 -7.32 -10.09
C LEU A 230 6.33 -8.54 -10.89
N THR A 231 7.17 -8.32 -11.91
CA THR A 231 7.75 -9.37 -12.77
C THR A 231 9.16 -9.80 -12.33
N ILE A 232 9.58 -9.41 -11.13
CA ILE A 232 10.89 -9.76 -10.57
C ILE A 232 11.10 -11.28 -10.53
N THR A 233 12.33 -11.71 -10.69
CA THR A 233 12.76 -13.12 -10.67
C THR A 233 13.50 -13.46 -9.37
N GLU A 234 13.66 -14.76 -9.08
CA GLU A 234 14.44 -15.24 -7.94
C GLU A 234 15.89 -14.72 -7.99
N ALA A 235 16.53 -14.76 -9.18
CA ALA A 235 17.91 -14.30 -9.33
C ALA A 235 18.08 -12.79 -9.06
N GLU A 236 17.10 -11.97 -9.44
CA GLU A 236 17.10 -10.53 -9.13
C GLU A 236 16.84 -10.26 -7.64
N ILE A 237 16.06 -11.11 -6.98
CA ILE A 237 15.86 -11.04 -5.52
C ILE A 237 17.15 -11.43 -4.79
N ASP A 238 17.82 -12.50 -5.21
CA ASP A 238 19.11 -12.93 -4.64
C ASP A 238 20.14 -11.81 -4.71
N GLU A 239 20.28 -11.19 -5.89
CA GLU A 239 21.18 -10.04 -6.08
C GLU A 239 20.79 -8.85 -5.17
N ALA A 240 19.49 -8.55 -5.06
CA ALA A 240 19.01 -7.47 -4.21
C ALA A 240 19.27 -7.75 -2.71
N LEU A 241 19.10 -8.98 -2.25
CA LEU A 241 19.38 -9.39 -0.88
C LEU A 241 20.87 -9.32 -0.54
N GLU A 242 21.75 -9.76 -1.45
CA GLU A 242 23.20 -9.64 -1.28
C GLU A 242 23.63 -8.18 -1.13
N ARG A 243 23.13 -7.30 -2.02
CA ARG A 243 23.42 -5.86 -1.99
C ARG A 243 22.84 -5.17 -0.74
N LEU A 244 21.65 -5.58 -0.31
CA LEU A 244 21.03 -5.08 0.92
C LEU A 244 21.88 -5.44 2.14
N GLU A 245 22.28 -6.71 2.27
CA GLU A 245 23.08 -7.16 3.41
C GLU A 245 24.47 -6.49 3.43
N GLU A 246 25.08 -6.29 2.26
CA GLU A 246 26.32 -5.51 2.14
C GLU A 246 26.12 -4.06 2.55
N GLY A 247 25.05 -3.39 2.07
CA GLY A 247 24.71 -2.04 2.44
C GLY A 247 24.47 -1.87 3.94
N ILE A 248 23.77 -2.80 4.57
CA ILE A 248 23.55 -2.82 6.02
C ILE A 248 24.88 -2.94 6.76
N ARG A 249 25.76 -3.86 6.36
CA ARG A 249 27.09 -4.00 7.00
C ARG A 249 27.93 -2.73 6.87
N ASN A 250 27.93 -2.11 5.71
CA ASN A 250 28.71 -0.89 5.45
C ASN A 250 28.18 0.31 6.25
N ALA A 251 26.87 0.40 6.44
CA ALA A 251 26.23 1.48 7.21
C ALA A 251 26.43 1.33 8.74
N THR A 252 26.77 0.13 9.22
CA THR A 252 26.89 -0.18 10.65
C THR A 252 28.34 -0.47 11.10
N SER A 253 29.30 -0.31 10.20
CA SER A 253 30.75 -0.44 10.47
C SER A 253 31.33 0.92 10.84
#